data_33f629ae3c680bbc48f5daa0846d20f2
#
_entry.id   33f629ae3c680bbc48f5daa0846d20f2
#
_cell.length_a   1.000
_cell.length_b   1.000
_cell.length_c   1.000
_cell.angle_alpha   90.00
_cell.angle_beta   90.00
_cell.angle_gamma   90.00
#
_symmetry.space_group_name_H-M   'P 1'
#
loop_
_entity.id
_entity.type
_entity.pdbx_description
1 polymer ?
#
loop_
_entity_poly.entity_id
_entity_poly.type
_entity_poly.pdbx_seq_one_letter_code
_entity_poly.pdbx_strand_id
1 'polypeptide(L)'
;MCLPALNLQLGDDLGAVVRGTVIDSAPQWQMAAVRFSGGDIWVVDAANALQPGQTVNLRMFAKDISIALDAPSPERRSSIQNVLPATIIGLDSPVGQPFVLVSLRCGEARMLARITRRALESLGLTLGQTVHIQIKSVAMVA
;
A
#
# COMPACT_ATOMS: atom_id res chain seq x y z
N MET A 1 -0.57 3.47 18.17
CA MET A 1 -1.30 2.36 18.74
C MET A 1 -0.56 1.06 18.48
N CYS A 2 -0.36 0.27 19.51
CA CYS A 2 0.24 -1.03 19.33
C CYS A 2 -0.75 -2.00 18.69
N LEU A 3 -0.30 -2.75 17.72
CA LEU A 3 -1.09 -3.84 17.20
C LEU A 3 -1.17 -4.93 18.26
N PRO A 4 -2.33 -5.58 18.45
CA PRO A 4 -2.39 -6.76 19.29
C PRO A 4 -1.35 -7.80 18.82
N ALA A 5 -0.78 -8.52 19.76
CA ALA A 5 0.26 -9.49 19.45
C ALA A 5 -0.19 -10.51 18.40
N LEU A 6 -1.45 -10.88 18.40
CA LEU A 6 -1.98 -11.83 17.43
C LEU A 6 -1.94 -11.29 16.00
N ASN A 7 -2.01 -9.97 15.82
CA ASN A 7 -1.93 -9.37 14.49
C ASN A 7 -0.54 -9.42 13.91
N LEU A 8 0.46 -9.74 14.73
CA LEU A 8 1.84 -9.85 14.29
C LEU A 8 2.19 -11.21 13.74
N GLN A 9 1.21 -12.07 13.56
CA GLN A 9 1.43 -13.40 12.99
C GLN A 9 1.81 -13.34 11.51
N LEU A 10 1.84 -12.17 10.93
CA LEU A 10 2.34 -11.93 9.58
C LEU A 10 1.62 -12.76 8.52
N GLY A 11 0.34 -13.04 8.77
CA GLY A 11 -0.48 -13.77 7.81
C GLY A 11 -0.64 -13.02 6.49
N ASP A 12 -0.96 -13.77 5.45
CA ASP A 12 -1.11 -13.21 4.11
C ASP A 12 -2.30 -12.26 3.98
N ASP A 13 -3.24 -12.31 4.91
CA ASP A 13 -4.43 -11.46 4.93
C ASP A 13 -4.25 -10.18 5.74
N LEU A 14 -3.07 -9.97 6.34
CA LEU A 14 -2.79 -8.74 7.07
C LEU A 14 -2.71 -7.56 6.11
N GLY A 15 -3.41 -6.48 6.44
CA GLY A 15 -3.44 -5.30 5.58
C GLY A 15 -4.30 -4.19 6.16
N ALA A 16 -4.62 -3.23 5.31
CA ALA A 16 -5.41 -2.07 5.67
C ALA A 16 -6.56 -1.87 4.68
N VAL A 17 -7.64 -1.27 5.15
CA VAL A 17 -8.77 -0.85 4.32
C VAL A 17 -8.75 0.66 4.22
N VAL A 18 -8.83 1.16 2.99
CA VAL A 18 -8.79 2.58 2.69
C VAL A 18 -10.04 2.95 1.92
N ARG A 19 -10.69 4.03 2.34
CA ARG A 19 -11.87 4.56 1.63
C ARG A 19 -11.42 5.59 0.62
N GLY A 20 -11.96 5.49 -0.61
CA GLY A 20 -11.66 6.43 -1.67
C GLY A 20 -12.86 6.72 -2.54
N THR A 21 -12.68 7.63 -3.47
CA THR A 21 -13.70 8.04 -4.42
C THR A 21 -13.18 7.77 -5.83
N VAL A 22 -14.00 7.12 -6.64
CA VAL A 22 -13.67 6.92 -8.06
C VAL A 22 -13.66 8.27 -8.75
N ILE A 23 -12.56 8.59 -9.43
CA ILE A 23 -12.41 9.87 -10.13
C ILE A 23 -12.38 9.70 -11.64
N ASP A 24 -12.07 8.52 -12.13
CA ASP A 24 -12.00 8.27 -13.56
C ASP A 24 -12.20 6.78 -13.83
N SER A 25 -12.59 6.47 -15.05
CA SER A 25 -12.80 5.12 -15.52
C SER A 25 -11.99 4.91 -16.80
N ALA A 26 -11.35 3.81 -16.92
CA ALA A 26 -10.58 3.42 -18.12
C ALA A 26 -11.06 2.06 -18.62
N PRO A 27 -12.22 2.02 -19.30
CA PRO A 27 -12.82 0.76 -19.73
C PRO A 27 -11.91 -0.07 -20.64
N GLN A 28 -11.08 0.59 -21.43
CA GLN A 28 -10.17 -0.10 -22.35
C GLN A 28 -9.17 -1.00 -21.62
N TRP A 29 -8.88 -0.69 -20.36
CA TRP A 29 -7.99 -1.50 -19.51
C TRP A 29 -8.72 -2.22 -18.41
N GLN A 30 -10.04 -2.06 -18.32
CA GLN A 30 -10.85 -2.59 -17.23
C GLN A 30 -10.29 -2.15 -15.88
N MET A 31 -10.03 -0.84 -15.77
CA MET A 31 -9.48 -0.22 -14.57
C MET A 31 -10.22 1.08 -14.24
N ALA A 32 -10.05 1.53 -13.02
CA ALA A 32 -10.56 2.81 -12.55
C ALA A 32 -9.54 3.49 -11.66
N ALA A 33 -9.54 4.81 -11.68
CA ALA A 33 -8.70 5.60 -10.79
C ALA A 33 -9.52 5.98 -9.55
N VAL A 34 -8.92 5.78 -8.38
CA VAL A 34 -9.55 6.07 -7.09
C VAL A 34 -8.68 7.04 -6.33
N ARG A 35 -9.28 8.08 -5.79
CA ARG A 35 -8.61 9.10 -4.98
C ARG A 35 -8.91 8.90 -3.51
N PHE A 36 -7.89 8.90 -2.71
CA PHE A 36 -7.99 8.94 -1.25
C PHE A 36 -7.01 9.98 -0.70
N SER A 37 -6.92 10.15 0.61
CA SER A 37 -6.09 11.22 1.20
C SER A 37 -4.61 11.15 0.84
N GLY A 38 -4.11 9.96 0.52
CA GLY A 38 -2.70 9.76 0.16
C GLY A 38 -2.37 9.95 -1.32
N GLY A 39 -3.37 10.08 -2.17
CA GLY A 39 -3.17 10.26 -3.61
C GLY A 39 -4.13 9.44 -4.45
N ASP A 40 -3.76 9.23 -5.69
CA ASP A 40 -4.58 8.50 -6.65
C ASP A 40 -3.95 7.15 -6.94
N ILE A 41 -4.79 6.13 -7.03
CA ILE A 41 -4.36 4.78 -7.37
C ILE A 41 -5.26 4.16 -8.43
N TRP A 42 -4.70 3.29 -9.22
CA TRP A 42 -5.42 2.51 -10.21
C TRP A 42 -5.85 1.18 -9.62
N VAL A 43 -7.11 0.83 -9.84
CA VAL A 43 -7.66 -0.46 -9.38
C VAL A 43 -8.28 -1.19 -10.56
N VAL A 44 -8.26 -2.51 -10.49
CA VAL A 44 -8.89 -3.35 -11.52
C VAL A 44 -10.41 -3.29 -11.32
N ASP A 45 -11.12 -3.09 -12.41
CA ASP A 45 -12.57 -3.04 -12.49
C ASP A 45 -13.02 -3.92 -13.65
N ALA A 46 -12.98 -5.22 -13.44
CA ALA A 46 -13.20 -6.21 -14.51
C ALA A 46 -14.58 -6.09 -15.14
N ALA A 47 -15.58 -5.69 -14.37
CA ALA A 47 -16.96 -5.56 -14.86
C ALA A 47 -17.25 -4.18 -15.45
N ASN A 48 -16.29 -3.26 -15.43
CA ASN A 48 -16.48 -1.86 -15.82
C ASN A 48 -17.68 -1.22 -15.10
N ALA A 49 -17.83 -1.56 -13.82
CA ALA A 49 -19.00 -1.15 -13.04
C ALA A 49 -18.78 0.10 -12.20
N LEU A 50 -17.53 0.53 -12.02
CA LEU A 50 -17.22 1.70 -11.21
C LEU A 50 -17.44 2.98 -12.00
N GLN A 51 -18.11 3.94 -11.35
CA GLN A 51 -18.43 5.22 -11.96
C GLN A 51 -17.79 6.35 -11.17
N PRO A 52 -17.32 7.42 -11.83
CA PRO A 52 -16.79 8.59 -11.13
C PRO A 52 -17.80 9.13 -10.11
N GLY A 53 -17.30 9.47 -8.93
CA GLY A 53 -18.12 9.94 -7.81
C GLY A 53 -18.51 8.84 -6.83
N GLN A 54 -18.36 7.60 -7.20
CA GLN A 54 -18.69 6.46 -6.34
C GLN A 54 -17.66 6.29 -5.23
N THR A 55 -18.13 6.06 -4.00
CA THR A 55 -17.25 5.75 -2.87
C THR A 55 -17.00 4.27 -2.81
N VAL A 56 -15.76 3.90 -2.63
CA VAL A 56 -15.32 2.49 -2.57
C VAL A 56 -14.40 2.27 -1.37
N ASN A 57 -14.38 1.04 -0.88
CA ASN A 57 -13.42 0.61 0.13
C ASN A 57 -12.41 -0.31 -0.56
N LEU A 58 -11.13 -0.03 -0.34
CA LEU A 58 -10.04 -0.75 -0.96
C LEU A 58 -9.24 -1.44 0.12
N ARG A 59 -8.93 -2.71 -0.10
CA ARG A 59 -8.07 -3.47 0.79
C ARG A 59 -6.71 -3.64 0.17
N MET A 60 -5.67 -3.27 0.92
CA MET A 60 -4.29 -3.38 0.50
C MET A 60 -3.56 -4.30 1.48
N PHE A 61 -3.12 -5.44 0.98
CA PHE A 61 -2.43 -6.42 1.81
C PHE A 61 -0.99 -6.02 2.02
N ALA A 62 -0.50 -6.21 3.24
CA ALA A 62 0.88 -5.85 3.58
C ALA A 62 1.91 -6.54 2.69
N LYS A 63 1.64 -7.77 2.28
CA LYS A 63 2.52 -8.54 1.40
C LYS A 63 2.64 -7.93 0.00
N ASP A 64 1.68 -7.10 -0.41
CA ASP A 64 1.63 -6.50 -1.75
C ASP A 64 2.17 -5.07 -1.77
N ILE A 65 2.67 -4.58 -0.66
CA ILE A 65 3.26 -3.24 -0.57
C ILE A 65 4.76 -3.38 -0.34
N SER A 66 5.54 -2.81 -1.23
CA SER A 66 6.98 -2.71 -1.08
C SER A 66 7.40 -1.27 -0.83
N ILE A 67 8.63 -1.08 -0.37
CA ILE A 67 9.16 0.22 0.01
C ILE A 67 10.39 0.52 -0.82
N ALA A 68 10.45 1.74 -1.36
CA ALA A 68 11.61 2.26 -2.06
C ALA A 68 12.00 3.60 -1.44
N LEU A 69 13.30 3.88 -1.39
CA LEU A 69 13.78 5.15 -0.83
C LEU A 69 13.54 6.30 -1.80
N ASP A 70 13.66 6.04 -3.09
CA ASP A 70 13.63 7.08 -4.10
C ASP A 70 12.31 7.06 -4.87
N ALA A 71 11.89 8.23 -5.32
CA ALA A 71 10.77 8.34 -6.23
C ALA A 71 11.09 7.62 -7.55
N PRO A 72 10.09 7.03 -8.21
CA PRO A 72 10.33 6.39 -9.49
C PRO A 72 10.76 7.43 -10.53
N SER A 73 11.78 7.10 -11.31
CA SER A 73 12.20 7.95 -12.42
C SER A 73 11.32 7.67 -13.64
N PRO A 74 11.20 8.65 -14.57
CA PRO A 74 10.43 8.43 -15.78
C PRO A 74 10.96 7.28 -16.65
N GLU A 75 12.23 6.95 -16.51
CA GLU A 75 12.85 5.87 -17.28
C GLU A 75 12.60 4.50 -16.67
N ARG A 76 12.12 4.46 -15.44
CA ARG A 76 11.87 3.20 -14.77
C ARG A 76 10.69 2.48 -15.39
N ARG A 77 10.93 1.26 -15.81
CA ARG A 77 9.91 0.41 -16.40
C ARG A 77 9.54 -0.70 -15.42
N SER A 78 8.30 -0.68 -14.96
CA SER A 78 7.79 -1.65 -14.01
C SER A 78 6.30 -1.86 -14.25
N SER A 79 5.84 -3.07 -13.97
CA SER A 79 4.41 -3.36 -14.01
C SER A 79 3.66 -2.78 -12.80
N ILE A 80 4.38 -2.33 -11.78
CA ILE A 80 3.78 -1.68 -10.62
C ILE A 80 3.45 -0.24 -11.01
N GLN A 81 2.17 0.09 -10.97
CA GLN A 81 1.69 1.40 -11.41
C GLN A 81 1.32 2.33 -10.25
N ASN A 82 1.13 1.78 -9.05
CA ASN A 82 0.70 2.56 -7.90
C ASN A 82 1.90 2.82 -7.00
N VAL A 83 2.43 4.04 -7.07
CA VAL A 83 3.56 4.48 -6.25
C VAL A 83 3.18 5.78 -5.56
N LEU A 84 3.28 5.83 -4.24
CA LEU A 84 2.87 6.98 -3.44
C LEU A 84 3.91 7.28 -2.37
N PRO A 85 4.07 8.55 -1.99
CA PRO A 85 4.92 8.89 -0.85
C PRO A 85 4.22 8.52 0.45
N ALA A 86 4.99 8.10 1.43
CA ALA A 86 4.48 7.75 2.75
C ALA A 86 5.54 7.97 3.81
N THR A 87 5.12 8.06 5.06
CA THR A 87 6.02 8.26 6.20
C THR A 87 5.97 7.02 7.08
N ILE A 88 7.14 6.55 7.49
CA ILE A 88 7.24 5.40 8.40
C ILE A 88 6.87 5.86 9.80
N ILE A 89 5.82 5.25 10.36
CA ILE A 89 5.32 5.58 11.71
C ILE A 89 5.47 4.43 12.70
N GLY A 90 5.90 3.26 12.25
CA GLY A 90 6.13 2.12 13.12
C GLY A 90 6.96 1.07 12.43
N LEU A 91 7.79 0.39 13.22
CA LEU A 91 8.58 -0.74 12.78
C LEU A 91 8.38 -1.85 13.81
N ASP A 92 7.93 -3.01 13.35
CA ASP A 92 7.64 -4.13 14.22
C ASP A 92 8.35 -5.37 13.71
N SER A 93 9.29 -5.86 14.50
CA SER A 93 10.15 -6.98 14.13
C SER A 93 9.97 -8.11 15.12
N PRO A 94 8.95 -8.97 14.92
CA PRO A 94 8.69 -10.05 15.85
C PRO A 94 9.89 -11.01 15.94
N VAL A 95 10.19 -11.43 17.16
CA VAL A 95 11.30 -12.35 17.42
C VAL A 95 11.07 -13.67 16.68
N GLY A 96 12.12 -14.16 16.02
CA GLY A 96 12.07 -15.44 15.33
C GLY A 96 11.40 -15.41 13.98
N GLN A 97 10.98 -14.20 13.50
CA GLN A 97 10.36 -14.05 12.19
C GLN A 97 11.33 -13.41 11.20
N PRO A 98 11.35 -13.87 9.95
CA PRO A 98 12.20 -13.27 8.92
C PRO A 98 11.64 -11.94 8.39
N PHE A 99 10.41 -11.60 8.76
CA PHE A 99 9.71 -10.43 8.27
C PHE A 99 9.59 -9.33 9.31
N VAL A 100 9.45 -8.12 8.81
CA VAL A 100 9.17 -6.92 9.60
C VAL A 100 7.90 -6.29 9.06
N LEU A 101 7.04 -5.83 9.97
CA LEU A 101 5.88 -5.02 9.60
C LEU A 101 6.25 -3.56 9.72
N VAL A 102 6.07 -2.84 8.64
CA VAL A 102 6.29 -1.39 8.60
C VAL A 102 4.93 -0.72 8.55
N SER A 103 4.64 0.10 9.55
CA SER A 103 3.44 0.92 9.58
C SER A 103 3.75 2.24 8.90
N LEU A 104 2.87 2.64 7.99
CA LEU A 104 3.07 3.80 7.13
C LEU A 104 1.86 4.71 7.20
N ARG A 105 2.11 6.01 7.13
CA ARG A 105 1.05 6.99 6.95
C ARG A 105 1.17 7.55 5.53
N CYS A 106 0.11 7.39 4.76
CA CYS A 106 0.01 7.88 3.39
C CYS A 106 -1.17 8.85 3.35
N GLY A 107 -0.89 10.16 3.35
CA GLY A 107 -1.89 11.15 3.63
C GLY A 107 -2.40 10.97 5.07
N GLU A 108 -3.69 10.74 5.23
CA GLU A 108 -4.28 10.42 6.53
C GLU A 108 -4.54 8.93 6.69
N ALA A 109 -4.30 8.15 5.66
CA ALA A 109 -4.51 6.71 5.68
C ALA A 109 -3.32 5.99 6.31
N ARG A 110 -3.62 4.92 7.06
CA ARG A 110 -2.59 4.06 7.63
C ARG A 110 -2.51 2.79 6.83
N MET A 111 -1.29 2.41 6.50
CA MET A 111 -1.01 1.23 5.70
C MET A 111 0.06 0.38 6.35
N LEU A 112 0.13 -0.86 5.93
CA LEU A 112 1.13 -1.81 6.41
C LEU A 112 1.90 -2.37 5.22
N ALA A 113 3.20 -2.47 5.36
CA ALA A 113 4.05 -3.20 4.42
C ALA A 113 4.74 -4.33 5.16
N ARG A 114 4.81 -5.50 4.52
CA ARG A 114 5.58 -6.63 5.05
C ARG A 114 6.83 -6.75 4.22
N ILE A 115 7.98 -6.53 4.84
CA ILE A 115 9.28 -6.62 4.18
C ILE A 115 10.15 -7.63 4.93
N THR A 116 11.23 -8.04 4.30
CA THR A 116 12.19 -8.90 4.99
C THR A 116 13.04 -8.09 5.96
N ARG A 117 13.55 -8.76 6.99
CA ARG A 117 14.50 -8.12 7.90
C ARG A 117 15.75 -7.65 7.16
N ARG A 118 16.17 -8.39 6.15
CA ARG A 118 17.30 -7.98 5.32
C ARG A 118 17.03 -6.67 4.59
N ALA A 119 15.81 -6.50 4.06
CA ALA A 119 15.43 -5.26 3.39
C ALA A 119 15.42 -4.08 4.35
N LEU A 120 14.91 -4.27 5.58
CA LEU A 120 14.93 -3.24 6.60
C LEU A 120 16.34 -2.73 6.85
N GLU A 121 17.29 -3.65 7.04
CA GLU A 121 18.68 -3.29 7.33
C GLU A 121 19.36 -2.69 6.11
N SER A 122 19.16 -3.29 4.96
CA SER A 122 19.77 -2.86 3.70
C SER A 122 19.35 -1.45 3.32
N LEU A 123 18.09 -1.09 3.54
CA LEU A 123 17.57 0.23 3.25
C LEU A 123 17.79 1.23 4.39
N GLY A 124 18.15 0.75 5.57
CA GLY A 124 18.34 1.62 6.73
C GLY A 124 17.08 2.35 7.15
N LEU A 125 15.94 1.68 7.13
CA LEU A 125 14.66 2.33 7.41
C LEU A 125 14.55 2.72 8.88
N THR A 126 14.06 3.93 9.12
CA THR A 126 13.88 4.49 10.46
C THR A 126 12.53 5.18 10.60
N LEU A 127 12.09 5.35 11.85
CA LEU A 127 10.86 6.07 12.14
C LEU A 127 10.95 7.51 11.66
N GLY A 128 9.87 8.02 11.10
CA GLY A 128 9.77 9.40 10.60
C GLY A 128 10.31 9.60 9.20
N GLN A 129 10.91 8.58 8.62
CA GLN A 129 11.48 8.67 7.28
C GLN A 129 10.38 8.70 6.22
N THR A 130 10.55 9.58 5.23
CA THR A 130 9.69 9.60 4.05
C THR A 130 10.22 8.62 3.01
N VAL A 131 9.36 7.75 2.55
CA VAL A 131 9.69 6.72 1.55
C VAL A 131 8.63 6.71 0.47
N HIS A 132 8.82 5.91 -0.56
CA HIS A 132 7.82 5.66 -1.58
C HIS A 132 7.32 4.23 -1.44
N ILE A 133 6.00 4.07 -1.39
CA ILE A 133 5.40 2.74 -1.35
C ILE A 133 4.95 2.36 -2.75
N GLN A 134 5.18 1.10 -3.08
CA GLN A 134 4.79 0.50 -4.35
C GLN A 134 3.74 -0.54 -4.05
N ILE A 135 2.53 -0.30 -4.55
CA ILE A 135 1.38 -1.17 -4.27
C ILE A 135 1.14 -2.04 -5.49
N LYS A 136 1.40 -3.34 -5.33
CA LYS A 136 1.31 -4.28 -6.44
C LYS A 136 -0.13 -4.59 -6.81
N SER A 137 -0.99 -4.78 -5.82
CA SER A 137 -2.38 -5.10 -6.08
C SER A 137 -3.28 -4.55 -4.99
N VAL A 138 -4.52 -4.27 -5.36
CA VAL A 138 -5.54 -3.71 -4.48
C VAL A 138 -6.81 -4.52 -4.69
N ALA A 139 -7.45 -4.92 -3.59
CA ALA A 139 -8.71 -5.64 -3.62
C ALA A 139 -9.86 -4.70 -3.27
N MET A 140 -10.99 -4.88 -3.95
CA MET A 140 -12.21 -4.16 -3.61
C MET A 140 -12.95 -4.88 -2.50
N VAL A 141 -13.43 -4.10 -1.54
CA VAL A 141 -14.28 -4.60 -0.46
C VAL A 141 -15.70 -4.11 -0.71
N ALA A 142 -16.61 -5.03 -0.69
CA ALA A 142 -18.01 -4.73 -0.93
C ALA A 142 -18.62 -3.81 0.14
#